data_d199db6164a6e4d875619e246f24e0b4
#
_entry.id   d199db6164a6e4d875619e246f24e0b4
#
_cell.length_a   1.000
_cell.length_b   1.000
_cell.length_c   1.000
_cell.angle_alpha   90.00
_cell.angle_beta   90.00
_cell.angle_gamma   90.00
#
_symmetry.space_group_name_H-M   'P 1'
#
loop_
_entity.id
_entity.type
_entity.pdbx_description
1 polymer ?
#
loop_
_entity_poly.entity_id
_entity_poly.type
_entity_poly.pdbx_seq_one_letter_code
_entity_poly.pdbx_strand_id
1 'polypeptide(L)'
;MAILGSTFAQVRYIDEVFPDVTVQTNIEYGMNYSVIAAGNGLPYVPTGADLTGDGVADIPALEFDFYEPTGDTETERPLVIVLHTGTFAPIIYNGNPTGMRQDAATTMICQSYARRGYAVANLEYRLGWNPGAETPAERGASLMKAVYRAIQDTKGAVRFFRRDYENGNTYGIDTSRIIISGQGSGGWVALGYATVDKYEEITLPKILDVDEITGDVTALIDTAEIGDWDGYGGAFNNVNHPGYSNDVHMVCSMGGGIGDLSWLEAGDVPMCAVHCPTDPVAIYTTGDVAVAGAGLITTDISGSYDVMAKANMLGNNDVLAIVNAGSDVYTLGAQAASV
;
A
#
# COMPACT_ATOMS: atom_id res chain seq x y z
N MET A 1 -12.95 35.82 38.92
CA MET A 1 -12.87 34.37 38.95
C MET A 1 -12.22 33.95 37.61
N ALA A 2 -10.91 33.79 37.61
CA ALA A 2 -10.20 33.39 36.39
C ALA A 2 -10.38 31.87 36.22
N ILE A 3 -11.00 31.45 35.12
CA ILE A 3 -11.06 30.05 34.73
C ILE A 3 -9.65 29.69 34.24
N LEU A 4 -8.89 29.04 35.12
CA LEU A 4 -7.67 28.33 34.71
C LEU A 4 -8.12 27.15 33.85
N GLY A 5 -8.21 27.37 32.56
CA GLY A 5 -8.26 26.26 31.61
C GLY A 5 -6.96 25.47 31.73
N SER A 6 -7.03 24.23 32.16
CA SER A 6 -5.91 23.30 32.04
C SER A 6 -5.63 23.09 30.54
N THR A 7 -4.66 23.82 30.03
CA THR A 7 -4.06 23.51 28.70
C THR A 7 -3.28 22.22 28.92
N PHE A 8 -3.84 21.09 28.47
CA PHE A 8 -3.03 19.91 28.26
C PHE A 8 -1.96 20.28 27.21
N ALA A 9 -0.70 20.01 27.51
CA ALA A 9 0.36 20.21 26.55
C ALA A 9 0.08 19.28 25.35
N GLN A 10 0.05 19.84 24.13
CA GLN A 10 -0.07 19.07 22.92
C GLN A 10 1.14 18.14 22.79
N VAL A 11 0.89 16.89 22.41
CA VAL A 11 1.93 15.84 22.31
C VAL A 11 2.20 15.58 20.84
N ARG A 12 3.45 15.82 20.42
CA ARG A 12 3.92 15.52 19.06
C ARG A 12 3.66 14.03 18.72
N TYR A 13 3.30 13.77 17.49
CA TYR A 13 2.89 12.49 16.90
C TYR A 13 1.49 11.99 17.33
N ILE A 14 0.85 12.63 18.29
CA ILE A 14 -0.53 12.35 18.70
C ILE A 14 -1.44 13.51 18.29
N ASP A 15 -1.12 14.73 18.73
CA ASP A 15 -1.90 15.92 18.44
C ASP A 15 -1.38 16.67 17.20
N GLU A 16 -2.24 17.44 16.54
CA GLU A 16 -1.82 18.38 15.51
C GLU A 16 -1.15 19.59 16.19
N VAL A 17 0.18 19.56 16.27
CA VAL A 17 1.01 20.59 16.92
C VAL A 17 1.54 21.64 15.93
N PHE A 18 1.46 21.37 14.64
CA PHE A 18 1.86 22.28 13.57
C PHE A 18 0.65 22.80 12.81
N PRO A 19 0.49 24.13 12.64
CA PRO A 19 -0.67 24.68 11.94
C PRO A 19 -0.60 24.48 10.42
N ASP A 20 0.62 24.48 9.85
CA ASP A 20 0.86 24.48 8.42
C ASP A 20 1.75 23.33 7.98
N VAL A 21 1.60 22.93 6.71
CA VAL A 21 2.33 21.85 6.05
C VAL A 21 3.00 22.37 4.79
N THR A 22 4.27 22.08 4.63
CA THR A 22 5.02 22.30 3.41
C THR A 22 4.90 21.07 2.53
N VAL A 23 4.64 21.25 1.23
CA VAL A 23 4.49 20.16 0.28
C VAL A 23 5.46 20.33 -0.89
N GLN A 24 6.24 19.30 -1.18
CA GLN A 24 7.05 19.16 -2.38
C GLN A 24 6.39 18.11 -3.27
N THR A 25 6.13 18.43 -4.54
CA THR A 25 5.36 17.55 -5.43
C THR A 25 6.20 16.94 -6.54
N ASN A 26 5.72 15.82 -7.09
CA ASN A 26 6.30 15.14 -8.26
C ASN A 26 7.78 14.79 -8.08
N ILE A 27 8.12 14.21 -6.93
CA ILE A 27 9.46 13.73 -6.65
C ILE A 27 9.58 12.30 -7.16
N GLU A 28 10.50 12.06 -8.07
CA GLU A 28 10.76 10.73 -8.61
C GLU A 28 11.47 9.85 -7.56
N TYR A 29 10.88 8.68 -7.25
CA TYR A 29 11.52 7.67 -6.41
C TYR A 29 12.01 6.46 -7.20
N GLY A 30 11.65 6.35 -8.47
CA GLY A 30 12.03 5.24 -9.32
C GLY A 30 11.34 5.29 -10.66
N MET A 31 11.52 4.24 -11.43
CA MET A 31 10.91 4.05 -12.74
C MET A 31 10.49 2.58 -12.88
N ASN A 32 9.38 2.30 -13.56
CA ASN A 32 9.01 0.91 -13.84
C ASN A 32 8.08 0.80 -15.07
N TYR A 33 7.95 -0.40 -15.62
CA TYR A 33 7.13 -0.67 -16.80
C TYR A 33 5.64 -0.41 -16.52
N SER A 34 5.02 0.43 -17.34
CA SER A 34 3.57 0.61 -17.33
C SER A 34 2.87 -0.56 -18.00
N VAL A 35 1.70 -0.92 -17.49
CA VAL A 35 0.82 -1.94 -18.11
C VAL A 35 -0.46 -1.32 -18.68
N ILE A 36 -0.58 0.01 -18.63
CA ILE A 36 -1.68 0.75 -19.24
C ILE A 36 -1.12 1.56 -20.41
N ALA A 37 -1.49 1.19 -21.63
CA ALA A 37 -1.15 1.95 -22.82
C ALA A 37 -1.97 3.25 -22.90
N ALA A 38 -1.44 4.27 -23.55
CA ALA A 38 -2.20 5.46 -23.86
C ALA A 38 -3.29 5.14 -24.91
N GLY A 39 -4.56 5.52 -24.64
CA GLY A 39 -5.64 5.29 -25.60
C GLY A 39 -7.06 5.44 -25.00
N ASN A 40 -8.07 5.28 -25.85
CA ASN A 40 -9.47 5.34 -25.47
C ASN A 40 -9.98 3.96 -25.05
N GLY A 41 -9.89 3.61 -23.79
CA GLY A 41 -10.29 2.33 -23.23
C GLY A 41 -9.31 1.85 -22.18
N LEU A 42 -9.50 0.66 -21.64
CA LEU A 42 -8.49 0.02 -20.77
C LEU A 42 -7.56 -0.84 -21.62
N PRO A 43 -6.57 -0.30 -22.29
CA PRO A 43 -5.60 -1.09 -23.01
C PRO A 43 -4.62 -1.66 -21.99
N TYR A 44 -5.03 -2.72 -21.31
CA TYR A 44 -4.15 -3.48 -20.43
C TYR A 44 -3.16 -4.29 -21.28
N VAL A 45 -1.89 -4.05 -21.06
CA VAL A 45 -0.80 -4.80 -21.71
C VAL A 45 -0.06 -5.57 -20.63
N PRO A 46 -0.13 -6.91 -20.58
CA PRO A 46 0.43 -7.70 -19.49
C PRO A 46 1.95 -7.52 -19.29
N THR A 47 2.67 -7.28 -20.35
CA THR A 47 4.15 -7.31 -20.41
C THR A 47 4.81 -5.93 -20.56
N GLY A 48 4.07 -4.87 -20.33
CA GLY A 48 4.55 -3.51 -20.51
C GLY A 48 3.96 -2.80 -21.72
N ALA A 49 3.54 -1.56 -21.52
CA ALA A 49 2.88 -0.74 -22.52
C ALA A 49 3.90 0.10 -23.30
N ASP A 50 3.72 0.16 -24.60
CA ASP A 50 4.36 1.15 -25.48
C ASP A 50 3.49 2.40 -25.48
N LEU A 51 3.93 3.42 -24.74
CA LEU A 51 3.22 4.70 -24.58
C LEU A 51 3.59 5.69 -25.70
N THR A 52 4.74 5.49 -26.33
CA THR A 52 5.30 6.39 -27.34
C THR A 52 5.00 5.92 -28.77
N GLY A 53 4.67 4.63 -28.96
CA GLY A 53 4.35 4.05 -30.27
C GLY A 53 5.60 3.67 -31.09
N ASP A 54 6.75 3.49 -30.46
CA ASP A 54 8.01 3.14 -31.11
C ASP A 54 8.28 1.62 -31.17
N GLY A 55 7.38 0.82 -30.59
CA GLY A 55 7.46 -0.63 -30.55
C GLY A 55 8.23 -1.18 -29.35
N VAL A 56 8.61 -0.34 -28.39
CA VAL A 56 9.31 -0.72 -27.16
C VAL A 56 8.43 -0.39 -25.94
N ALA A 57 8.44 -1.25 -24.94
CA ALA A 57 7.71 -0.96 -23.70
C ALA A 57 8.38 0.19 -22.93
N ASP A 58 7.57 1.17 -22.51
CA ASP A 58 8.05 2.35 -21.80
C ASP A 58 8.18 2.13 -20.28
N ILE A 59 9.13 2.86 -19.69
CA ILE A 59 9.44 2.81 -18.25
C ILE A 59 9.23 4.22 -17.66
N PRO A 60 7.97 4.62 -17.40
CA PRO A 60 7.68 5.93 -16.81
C PRO A 60 8.20 6.05 -15.38
N ALA A 61 8.38 7.31 -14.96
CA ALA A 61 8.73 7.64 -13.57
C ALA A 61 7.62 7.23 -12.61
N LEU A 62 8.04 6.81 -11.43
CA LEU A 62 7.21 6.62 -10.24
C LEU A 62 7.48 7.77 -9.28
N GLU A 63 6.44 8.46 -8.85
CA GLU A 63 6.56 9.71 -8.12
C GLU A 63 5.84 9.67 -6.76
N PHE A 64 6.22 10.57 -5.88
CA PHE A 64 5.49 10.89 -4.65
C PHE A 64 5.41 12.40 -4.42
N ASP A 65 4.47 12.80 -3.58
CA ASP A 65 4.42 14.13 -2.99
C ASP A 65 4.86 14.03 -1.52
N PHE A 66 5.78 14.90 -1.10
CA PHE A 66 6.32 14.89 0.25
C PHE A 66 5.71 16.00 1.10
N TYR A 67 5.19 15.64 2.26
CA TYR A 67 4.56 16.54 3.22
C TYR A 67 5.40 16.59 4.50
N GLU A 68 5.67 17.78 4.99
CA GLU A 68 6.38 18.00 6.24
C GLU A 68 5.79 19.17 7.02
N PRO A 69 5.95 19.20 8.36
CA PRO A 69 5.50 20.33 9.16
C PRO A 69 6.25 21.59 8.78
N THR A 70 5.56 22.69 8.49
CA THR A 70 6.21 23.96 8.17
C THR A 70 6.93 24.52 9.39
N GLY A 71 8.24 24.79 9.25
CA GLY A 71 9.07 25.36 10.30
C GLY A 71 9.54 24.38 11.37
N ASP A 72 9.32 23.08 11.18
CA ASP A 72 9.88 22.05 12.05
C ASP A 72 11.40 21.96 11.89
N THR A 73 12.09 21.75 13.00
CA THR A 73 13.56 21.61 13.05
C THR A 73 14.02 20.18 13.35
N GLU A 74 13.07 19.24 13.51
CA GLU A 74 13.39 17.83 13.71
C GLU A 74 13.96 17.24 12.41
N THR A 75 15.05 16.50 12.53
CA THR A 75 15.78 15.89 11.39
C THR A 75 15.72 14.37 11.37
N GLU A 76 15.00 13.75 12.33
CA GLU A 76 14.83 12.30 12.45
C GLU A 76 13.35 11.98 12.73
N ARG A 77 12.47 12.35 11.79
CA ARG A 77 11.03 12.15 11.90
C ARG A 77 10.63 10.74 11.49
N PRO A 78 9.68 10.09 12.17
CA PRO A 78 9.06 8.89 11.63
C PRO A 78 8.48 9.17 10.23
N LEU A 79 8.72 8.24 9.29
CA LEU A 79 8.20 8.34 7.94
C LEU A 79 6.89 7.55 7.82
N VAL A 80 5.86 8.17 7.28
CA VAL A 80 4.63 7.50 6.86
C VAL A 80 4.54 7.54 5.33
N ILE A 81 4.56 6.38 4.69
CA ILE A 81 4.28 6.24 3.26
C ILE A 81 2.78 5.98 3.12
N VAL A 82 2.07 6.89 2.46
CA VAL A 82 0.62 6.83 2.27
C VAL A 82 0.31 6.36 0.86
N LEU A 83 -0.57 5.36 0.75
CA LEU A 83 -0.99 4.73 -0.49
C LEU A 83 -2.47 5.05 -0.75
N HIS A 84 -2.76 5.61 -1.92
CA HIS A 84 -4.12 6.01 -2.31
C HIS A 84 -5.01 4.80 -2.63
N THR A 85 -6.33 5.03 -2.71
CA THR A 85 -7.33 4.07 -3.18
C THR A 85 -7.50 4.11 -4.71
N GLY A 86 -8.50 3.44 -5.29
CA GLY A 86 -8.87 3.55 -6.71
C GLY A 86 -8.95 2.23 -7.45
N THR A 87 -9.12 1.10 -6.74
CA THR A 87 -9.29 -0.25 -7.34
C THR A 87 -8.18 -0.63 -8.33
N PHE A 88 -6.94 -0.17 -8.10
CA PHE A 88 -5.77 -0.38 -8.97
C PHE A 88 -5.99 0.04 -10.43
N ALA A 89 -6.89 1.00 -10.68
CA ALA A 89 -7.16 1.53 -12.01
C ALA A 89 -7.09 3.06 -12.00
N PRO A 90 -6.58 3.69 -13.08
CA PRO A 90 -6.57 5.14 -13.21
C PRO A 90 -7.99 5.73 -13.07
N ILE A 91 -8.07 6.94 -12.53
CA ILE A 91 -9.33 7.65 -12.25
C ILE A 91 -10.26 7.72 -13.47
N ILE A 92 -9.69 7.85 -14.67
CA ILE A 92 -10.45 7.91 -15.92
C ILE A 92 -11.14 6.59 -16.29
N TYR A 93 -10.74 5.48 -15.66
CA TYR A 93 -11.24 4.14 -15.96
C TYR A 93 -11.96 3.49 -14.77
N ASN A 94 -11.70 3.90 -13.53
CA ASN A 94 -12.27 3.24 -12.37
C ASN A 94 -13.69 3.71 -12.03
N GLY A 95 -14.19 4.77 -12.68
CA GLY A 95 -15.53 5.30 -12.48
C GLY A 95 -15.76 6.01 -11.14
N ASN A 96 -14.72 6.24 -10.36
CA ASN A 96 -14.76 6.89 -9.06
C ASN A 96 -13.98 8.21 -9.09
N PRO A 97 -14.20 9.13 -8.12
CA PRO A 97 -13.44 10.37 -8.01
C PRO A 97 -12.05 10.18 -7.36
N THR A 98 -11.61 8.94 -7.18
CA THR A 98 -10.36 8.55 -6.52
C THR A 98 -9.56 7.61 -7.42
N GLY A 99 -8.23 7.57 -7.26
CA GLY A 99 -7.34 6.70 -8.03
C GLY A 99 -5.98 7.33 -8.30
N MET A 100 -5.61 8.34 -7.52
CA MET A 100 -4.31 9.02 -7.61
C MET A 100 -3.92 9.62 -6.25
N ARG A 101 -2.62 9.89 -6.07
CA ARG A 101 -2.10 10.48 -4.84
C ARG A 101 -2.70 11.86 -4.51
N GLN A 102 -3.20 12.62 -5.51
CA GLN A 102 -3.83 13.93 -5.30
C GLN A 102 -5.28 13.84 -4.83
N ASP A 103 -5.84 12.68 -4.61
CA ASP A 103 -7.19 12.51 -4.09
C ASP A 103 -7.38 13.26 -2.77
N ALA A 104 -8.51 13.94 -2.60
CA ALA A 104 -8.77 14.79 -1.45
C ALA A 104 -8.65 14.04 -0.10
N ALA A 105 -9.13 12.80 -0.03
CA ALA A 105 -9.03 12.00 1.18
C ALA A 105 -7.57 11.66 1.52
N THR A 106 -6.79 11.25 0.51
CA THR A 106 -5.37 10.90 0.68
C THR A 106 -4.55 12.11 1.09
N THR A 107 -4.75 13.25 0.43
CA THR A 107 -4.06 14.50 0.79
C THR A 107 -4.41 15.00 2.19
N MET A 108 -5.68 14.86 2.63
CA MET A 108 -6.09 15.19 4.00
C MET A 108 -5.41 14.28 5.04
N ILE A 109 -5.28 12.99 4.77
CA ILE A 109 -4.56 12.04 5.62
C ILE A 109 -3.09 12.46 5.73
N CYS A 110 -2.42 12.77 4.61
CA CYS A 110 -1.04 13.21 4.59
C CYS A 110 -0.83 14.50 5.39
N GLN A 111 -1.70 15.50 5.21
CA GLN A 111 -1.66 16.74 5.97
C GLN A 111 -1.88 16.51 7.48
N SER A 112 -2.79 15.60 7.84
CA SER A 112 -3.08 15.28 9.24
C SER A 112 -1.87 14.64 9.93
N TYR A 113 -1.16 13.71 9.27
CA TYR A 113 0.09 13.15 9.77
C TYR A 113 1.18 14.23 9.86
N ALA A 114 1.38 15.03 8.82
CA ALA A 114 2.40 16.07 8.82
C ALA A 114 2.17 17.11 9.93
N ARG A 115 0.92 17.56 10.16
CA ARG A 115 0.61 18.45 11.30
C ARG A 115 0.92 17.85 12.68
N ARG A 116 0.99 16.52 12.78
CA ARG A 116 1.41 15.81 13.99
C ARG A 116 2.92 15.67 14.12
N GLY A 117 3.69 16.07 13.10
CA GLY A 117 5.14 16.06 13.15
C GLY A 117 5.80 14.90 12.40
N TYR A 118 5.04 14.11 11.65
CA TYR A 118 5.59 13.07 10.78
C TYR A 118 6.17 13.66 9.49
N ALA A 119 7.16 12.98 8.91
CA ALA A 119 7.47 13.08 7.50
C ALA A 119 6.52 12.15 6.72
N VAL A 120 5.93 12.62 5.61
CA VAL A 120 4.91 11.85 4.91
C VAL A 120 5.20 11.81 3.40
N ALA A 121 5.24 10.63 2.82
CA ALA A 121 5.33 10.42 1.38
C ALA A 121 4.00 9.90 0.85
N ASN A 122 3.32 10.70 0.05
CA ASN A 122 2.08 10.33 -0.64
C ASN A 122 2.45 9.71 -1.98
N LEU A 123 2.39 8.39 -2.08
CA LEU A 123 3.00 7.61 -3.14
C LEU A 123 2.03 7.35 -4.30
N GLU A 124 2.50 7.57 -5.53
CA GLU A 124 1.93 6.93 -6.72
C GLU A 124 2.59 5.56 -6.90
N TYR A 125 1.82 4.55 -7.25
CA TYR A 125 2.28 3.21 -7.57
C TYR A 125 1.66 2.74 -8.88
N ARG A 126 2.25 1.75 -9.55
CA ARG A 126 1.74 1.26 -10.84
C ARG A 126 0.32 0.74 -10.73
N LEU A 127 -0.56 1.34 -11.51
CA LEU A 127 -1.94 0.93 -11.68
C LEU A 127 -2.08 0.08 -12.94
N GLY A 128 -3.14 -0.69 -13.01
CA GLY A 128 -3.53 -1.40 -14.22
C GLY A 128 -3.79 -2.88 -14.03
N TRP A 129 -5.03 -3.25 -14.35
CA TRP A 129 -5.50 -4.62 -14.49
C TRP A 129 -6.58 -4.67 -15.56
N ASN A 130 -7.03 -5.86 -15.96
CA ASN A 130 -8.03 -6.04 -17.02
C ASN A 130 -9.41 -6.40 -16.45
N PRO A 131 -10.25 -5.42 -16.07
CA PRO A 131 -11.62 -5.68 -15.61
C PRO A 131 -12.54 -6.20 -16.73
N GLY A 132 -12.15 -6.02 -17.99
CA GLY A 132 -12.88 -6.47 -19.17
C GLY A 132 -12.47 -7.84 -19.70
N ALA A 133 -11.61 -8.59 -19.00
CA ALA A 133 -11.23 -9.94 -19.39
C ALA A 133 -12.47 -10.87 -19.40
N GLU A 134 -12.47 -11.89 -20.27
CA GLU A 134 -13.65 -12.71 -20.53
C GLU A 134 -14.07 -13.53 -19.31
N THR A 135 -13.09 -14.09 -18.60
CA THR A 135 -13.35 -14.96 -17.45
C THR A 135 -13.06 -14.30 -16.10
N PRO A 136 -13.72 -14.71 -15.01
CA PRO A 136 -13.37 -14.27 -13.66
C PRO A 136 -11.92 -14.57 -13.29
N ALA A 137 -11.39 -15.71 -13.72
CA ALA A 137 -10.01 -16.13 -13.47
C ALA A 137 -8.99 -15.14 -14.07
N GLU A 138 -9.18 -14.75 -15.33
CA GLU A 138 -8.32 -13.75 -15.99
C GLU A 138 -8.41 -12.37 -15.31
N ARG A 139 -9.62 -11.96 -14.91
CA ARG A 139 -9.81 -10.70 -14.16
C ARG A 139 -9.06 -10.74 -12.82
N GLY A 140 -9.25 -11.85 -12.08
CA GLY A 140 -8.56 -12.07 -10.80
C GLY A 140 -7.05 -12.09 -10.95
N ALA A 141 -6.52 -12.83 -11.92
CA ALA A 141 -5.10 -12.89 -12.21
C ALA A 141 -4.50 -11.51 -12.50
N SER A 142 -5.17 -10.73 -13.35
CA SER A 142 -4.69 -9.38 -13.70
C SER A 142 -4.73 -8.43 -12.52
N LEU A 143 -5.75 -8.53 -11.64
CA LEU A 143 -5.84 -7.73 -10.41
C LEU A 143 -4.76 -8.13 -9.40
N MET A 144 -4.51 -9.43 -9.20
CA MET A 144 -3.42 -9.89 -8.33
C MET A 144 -2.06 -9.38 -8.79
N LYS A 145 -1.78 -9.41 -10.11
CA LYS A 145 -0.56 -8.81 -10.68
C LYS A 145 -0.49 -7.30 -10.40
N ALA A 146 -1.61 -6.58 -10.38
CA ALA A 146 -1.62 -5.15 -10.05
C ALA A 146 -1.27 -4.90 -8.58
N VAL A 147 -1.85 -5.67 -7.65
CA VAL A 147 -1.48 -5.61 -6.22
C VAL A 147 0.00 -5.91 -6.02
N TYR A 148 0.49 -6.96 -6.64
CA TYR A 148 1.88 -7.40 -6.55
C TYR A 148 2.86 -6.33 -7.05
N ARG A 149 2.61 -5.72 -8.22
CA ARG A 149 3.41 -4.60 -8.73
C ARG A 149 3.40 -3.38 -7.80
N ALA A 150 2.25 -3.08 -7.19
CA ALA A 150 2.14 -1.98 -6.24
C ALA A 150 2.95 -2.24 -4.95
N ILE A 151 3.02 -3.50 -4.49
CA ILE A 151 3.90 -3.91 -3.39
C ILE A 151 5.37 -3.69 -3.78
N GLN A 152 5.80 -4.15 -4.95
CA GLN A 152 7.18 -3.96 -5.44
C GLN A 152 7.55 -2.47 -5.53
N ASP A 153 6.66 -1.62 -6.05
CA ASP A 153 6.89 -0.18 -6.14
C ASP A 153 7.02 0.46 -4.76
N THR A 154 6.17 0.06 -3.81
CA THR A 154 6.24 0.53 -2.42
C THR A 154 7.56 0.10 -1.75
N LYS A 155 8.02 -1.14 -2.00
CA LYS A 155 9.34 -1.61 -1.55
C LYS A 155 10.48 -0.78 -2.18
N GLY A 156 10.34 -0.41 -3.46
CA GLY A 156 11.26 0.52 -4.14
C GLY A 156 11.30 1.89 -3.49
N ALA A 157 10.17 2.44 -3.07
CA ALA A 157 10.08 3.71 -2.36
C ALA A 157 10.75 3.66 -0.97
N VAL A 158 10.57 2.58 -0.22
CA VAL A 158 11.28 2.40 1.06
C VAL A 158 12.80 2.38 0.85
N ARG A 159 13.28 1.66 -0.18
CA ARG A 159 14.70 1.66 -0.54
C ARG A 159 15.21 3.04 -0.97
N PHE A 160 14.38 3.84 -1.67
CA PHE A 160 14.70 5.23 -1.99
C PHE A 160 14.97 6.06 -0.75
N PHE A 161 14.11 6.01 0.25
CA PHE A 161 14.26 6.77 1.49
C PHE A 161 15.47 6.30 2.32
N ARG A 162 15.76 5.01 2.36
CA ARG A 162 16.96 4.50 3.02
C ARG A 162 18.24 4.94 2.33
N ARG A 163 18.23 4.94 0.99
CA ARG A 163 19.34 5.50 0.20
C ARG A 163 19.53 6.99 0.49
N ASP A 164 18.47 7.78 0.52
CA ASP A 164 18.53 9.21 0.83
C ASP A 164 19.08 9.43 2.24
N TYR A 165 18.61 8.66 3.21
CA TYR A 165 19.12 8.74 4.59
C TYR A 165 20.65 8.56 4.67
N GLU A 166 21.19 7.56 3.99
CA GLU A 166 22.64 7.31 3.95
C GLU A 166 23.44 8.39 3.16
N ASN A 167 22.77 9.14 2.29
CA ASN A 167 23.37 10.17 1.43
C ASN A 167 23.04 11.61 1.84
N GLY A 168 22.69 11.84 3.09
CA GLY A 168 22.50 13.18 3.65
C GLY A 168 21.15 13.46 4.25
N ASN A 169 20.23 12.49 4.22
CA ASN A 169 18.90 12.57 4.84
C ASN A 169 18.13 13.84 4.45
N THR A 170 17.97 14.06 3.16
CA THR A 170 17.32 15.26 2.59
C THR A 170 15.91 15.47 3.15
N TYR A 171 15.21 14.36 3.44
CA TYR A 171 13.83 14.37 3.93
C TYR A 171 13.72 14.39 5.46
N GLY A 172 14.85 14.40 6.20
CA GLY A 172 14.86 14.46 7.66
C GLY A 172 14.06 13.33 8.31
N ILE A 173 14.28 12.10 7.85
CA ILE A 173 13.56 10.91 8.33
C ILE A 173 14.40 10.06 9.26
N ASP A 174 13.72 9.25 10.07
CA ASP A 174 14.30 8.17 10.85
C ASP A 174 13.96 6.82 10.19
N THR A 175 14.96 6.18 9.63
CA THR A 175 14.79 4.87 8.95
C THR A 175 14.53 3.71 9.92
N SER A 176 14.60 3.92 11.22
CA SER A 176 14.15 2.95 12.24
C SER A 176 12.64 3.05 12.52
N ARG A 177 11.92 3.99 11.89
CA ARG A 177 10.49 4.25 12.10
C ARG A 177 9.79 4.56 10.78
N ILE A 178 9.68 3.55 9.90
CA ILE A 178 8.97 3.64 8.61
C ILE A 178 7.64 2.88 8.73
N ILE A 179 6.56 3.54 8.36
CA ILE A 179 5.18 3.03 8.43
C ILE A 179 4.57 3.08 7.03
N ILE A 180 3.91 2.01 6.61
CA ILE A 180 3.06 2.02 5.41
C ILE A 180 1.61 2.19 5.83
N SER A 181 0.92 3.17 5.28
CA SER A 181 -0.50 3.43 5.55
C SER A 181 -1.27 3.51 4.23
N GLY A 182 -2.32 2.73 4.06
CA GLY A 182 -3.04 2.68 2.80
C GLY A 182 -4.55 2.69 2.96
N GLN A 183 -5.24 3.34 2.01
CA GLN A 183 -6.70 3.39 1.93
C GLN A 183 -7.21 2.54 0.78
N GLY A 184 -8.26 1.74 0.97
CA GLY A 184 -8.86 0.91 -0.06
C GLY A 184 -7.83 0.00 -0.73
N SER A 185 -7.60 0.15 -2.05
CA SER A 185 -6.53 -0.58 -2.76
C SER A 185 -5.15 -0.37 -2.13
N GLY A 186 -4.83 0.83 -1.65
CA GLY A 186 -3.61 1.07 -0.88
C GLY A 186 -3.56 0.28 0.43
N GLY A 187 -4.71 0.01 1.05
CA GLY A 187 -4.81 -0.83 2.25
C GLY A 187 -4.48 -2.30 1.97
N TRP A 188 -4.84 -2.81 0.79
CA TRP A 188 -4.43 -4.14 0.31
C TRP A 188 -2.92 -4.19 0.08
N VAL A 189 -2.35 -3.14 -0.52
CA VAL A 189 -0.89 -3.03 -0.71
C VAL A 189 -0.16 -3.01 0.63
N ALA A 190 -0.66 -2.24 1.61
CA ALA A 190 -0.03 -2.13 2.92
C ALA A 190 0.02 -3.48 3.66
N LEU A 191 -1.09 -4.23 3.68
CA LEU A 191 -1.12 -5.56 4.29
C LEU A 191 -0.30 -6.58 3.49
N GLY A 192 -0.42 -6.59 2.16
CA GLY A 192 0.39 -7.45 1.29
C GLY A 192 1.89 -7.16 1.39
N TYR A 193 2.28 -5.89 1.61
CA TYR A 193 3.67 -5.52 1.87
C TYR A 193 4.26 -6.24 3.10
N ALA A 194 3.46 -6.36 4.14
CA ALA A 194 3.87 -6.97 5.41
C ALA A 194 3.88 -8.50 5.37
N THR A 195 3.20 -9.13 4.40
CA THR A 195 2.91 -10.57 4.44
C THR A 195 3.39 -11.34 3.20
N VAL A 196 3.79 -10.64 2.11
CA VAL A 196 4.31 -11.31 0.91
C VAL A 196 5.83 -11.18 0.88
N ASP A 197 6.52 -12.23 1.30
CA ASP A 197 7.96 -12.24 1.43
C ASP A 197 8.65 -13.52 0.91
N LYS A 198 7.87 -14.49 0.36
CA LYS A 198 8.41 -15.75 -0.16
C LYS A 198 7.62 -16.34 -1.33
N TYR A 199 8.27 -17.23 -2.05
CA TYR A 199 7.75 -17.82 -3.29
C TYR A 199 6.47 -18.64 -3.07
N GLU A 200 6.36 -19.37 -1.98
CA GLU A 200 5.22 -20.23 -1.64
C GLU A 200 3.91 -19.43 -1.56
N GLU A 201 3.98 -18.17 -1.16
CA GLU A 201 2.81 -17.29 -1.00
C GLU A 201 2.21 -16.89 -2.33
N ILE A 202 3.02 -16.77 -3.36
CA ILE A 202 2.59 -16.41 -4.73
C ILE A 202 2.32 -17.63 -5.61
N THR A 203 2.39 -18.84 -5.05
CA THR A 203 2.15 -20.12 -5.76
C THR A 203 1.09 -20.99 -5.07
N LEU A 204 0.24 -20.40 -4.24
CA LEU A 204 -0.90 -21.11 -3.67
C LEU A 204 -1.85 -21.61 -4.78
N PRO A 205 -2.59 -22.72 -4.59
CA PRO A 205 -3.47 -23.29 -5.60
C PRO A 205 -4.43 -22.29 -6.24
N LYS A 206 -4.94 -21.32 -5.46
CA LYS A 206 -5.83 -20.26 -5.98
C LYS A 206 -5.11 -19.15 -6.76
N ILE A 207 -3.77 -19.17 -6.76
CA ILE A 207 -2.89 -18.25 -7.50
C ILE A 207 -2.21 -18.98 -8.67
N LEU A 208 -2.73 -20.15 -9.02
CA LEU A 208 -2.30 -20.91 -10.17
C LEU A 208 -3.39 -20.90 -11.23
N ASP A 209 -2.99 -20.82 -12.48
CA ASP A 209 -3.84 -21.08 -13.62
C ASP A 209 -3.69 -22.54 -14.04
N VAL A 210 -4.81 -23.24 -14.17
CA VAL A 210 -4.85 -24.63 -14.56
C VAL A 210 -5.60 -24.74 -15.89
N ASP A 211 -4.90 -25.11 -16.96
CA ASP A 211 -5.54 -25.40 -18.22
C ASP A 211 -6.41 -26.66 -18.06
N GLU A 212 -7.72 -26.51 -18.17
CA GLU A 212 -8.69 -27.59 -17.98
C GLU A 212 -8.59 -28.70 -19.07
N ILE A 213 -7.95 -28.40 -20.21
CA ILE A 213 -7.84 -29.33 -21.35
C ILE A 213 -6.55 -30.14 -21.24
N THR A 214 -5.41 -29.47 -20.98
CA THR A 214 -4.10 -30.11 -20.92
C THR A 214 -3.72 -30.56 -19.51
N GLY A 215 -4.30 -29.93 -18.47
CA GLY A 215 -3.90 -30.10 -17.09
C GLY A 215 -2.60 -29.36 -16.72
N ASP A 216 -2.09 -28.52 -17.62
CA ASP A 216 -0.90 -27.72 -17.36
C ASP A 216 -1.19 -26.67 -16.29
N VAL A 217 -0.24 -26.51 -15.38
CA VAL A 217 -0.33 -25.55 -14.25
C VAL A 217 0.68 -24.46 -14.47
N THR A 218 0.24 -23.22 -14.50
CA THR A 218 1.08 -22.03 -14.59
C THR A 218 0.84 -21.09 -13.41
N ALA A 219 1.90 -20.45 -12.94
CA ALA A 219 1.76 -19.42 -11.89
C ALA A 219 1.12 -18.16 -12.49
N LEU A 220 0.10 -17.61 -11.84
CA LEU A 220 -0.47 -16.32 -12.22
C LEU A 220 0.56 -15.19 -12.07
N ILE A 221 1.46 -15.32 -11.09
CA ILE A 221 2.59 -14.41 -10.89
C ILE A 221 3.85 -15.10 -11.38
N ASP A 222 4.31 -14.74 -12.58
CA ASP A 222 5.57 -15.20 -13.14
C ASP A 222 6.70 -14.24 -12.74
N THR A 223 7.56 -14.68 -11.83
CA THR A 223 8.69 -13.87 -11.35
C THR A 223 9.77 -13.66 -12.43
N ALA A 224 9.83 -14.52 -13.45
CA ALA A 224 10.72 -14.30 -14.60
C ALA A 224 10.22 -13.13 -15.48
N GLU A 225 8.91 -12.86 -15.47
CA GLU A 225 8.28 -11.76 -16.19
C GLU A 225 8.29 -10.46 -15.38
N ILE A 226 7.75 -10.49 -14.15
CA ILE A 226 7.46 -9.27 -13.37
C ILE A 226 8.31 -9.10 -12.10
N GLY A 227 9.33 -9.95 -11.90
CA GLY A 227 10.23 -9.89 -10.74
C GLY A 227 9.72 -10.64 -9.51
N ASP A 228 10.57 -10.79 -8.50
CA ASP A 228 10.21 -11.37 -7.22
C ASP A 228 9.42 -10.38 -6.33
N TRP A 229 8.98 -10.84 -5.16
CA TRP A 229 8.20 -10.03 -4.20
C TRP A 229 8.93 -8.79 -3.67
N ASP A 230 10.25 -8.76 -3.73
CA ASP A 230 11.06 -7.59 -3.37
C ASP A 230 11.32 -6.66 -4.56
N GLY A 231 10.83 -7.02 -5.74
CA GLY A 231 11.00 -6.26 -6.97
C GLY A 231 12.37 -6.45 -7.62
N TYR A 232 13.04 -7.59 -7.38
CA TYR A 232 14.26 -7.95 -8.07
C TYR A 232 13.97 -8.87 -9.28
N GLY A 233 14.78 -8.73 -10.31
CA GLY A 233 14.64 -9.52 -11.53
C GLY A 233 13.41 -9.16 -12.37
N GLY A 234 13.01 -10.09 -13.25
CA GLY A 234 11.87 -9.94 -14.16
C GLY A 234 12.21 -9.19 -15.44
N ALA A 235 11.72 -9.70 -16.58
CA ALA A 235 11.96 -9.09 -17.89
C ALA A 235 11.24 -7.72 -18.03
N PHE A 236 10.11 -7.54 -17.34
CA PHE A 236 9.28 -6.32 -17.32
C PHE A 236 9.18 -5.74 -15.92
N ASN A 237 10.30 -5.71 -15.22
CA ASN A 237 10.43 -5.01 -13.93
C ASN A 237 11.78 -4.30 -13.89
N ASN A 238 11.76 -3.03 -13.50
CA ASN A 238 12.96 -2.24 -13.27
C ASN A 238 13.27 -2.20 -11.77
N VAL A 239 14.43 -2.72 -11.39
CA VAL A 239 14.83 -2.79 -9.98
C VAL A 239 15.21 -1.40 -9.49
N ASN A 240 14.40 -0.85 -8.58
CA ASN A 240 14.66 0.46 -7.99
C ASN A 240 15.50 0.33 -6.71
N HIS A 241 16.62 1.06 -6.65
CA HIS A 241 17.55 1.18 -5.51
C HIS A 241 18.00 -0.15 -4.91
N PRO A 242 18.63 -1.03 -5.71
CA PRO A 242 19.14 -2.31 -5.21
C PRO A 242 20.22 -2.09 -4.13
N GLY A 243 20.27 -3.01 -3.16
CA GLY A 243 21.27 -2.99 -2.08
C GLY A 243 20.83 -2.27 -0.82
N TYR A 244 19.70 -1.57 -0.82
CA TYR A 244 19.08 -1.00 0.38
C TYR A 244 17.97 -1.92 0.89
N SER A 245 17.77 -1.96 2.23
CA SER A 245 16.68 -2.71 2.85
C SER A 245 15.31 -2.08 2.52
N ASN A 246 14.29 -2.92 2.41
CA ASN A 246 12.89 -2.51 2.33
C ASN A 246 12.13 -2.78 3.64
N ASP A 247 12.82 -3.04 4.76
CA ASP A 247 12.18 -3.28 6.05
C ASP A 247 11.36 -2.08 6.51
N VAL A 248 10.20 -2.35 7.07
CA VAL A 248 9.31 -1.37 7.70
C VAL A 248 8.98 -1.80 9.12
N HIS A 249 8.35 -0.95 9.91
CA HIS A 249 8.16 -1.18 11.35
C HIS A 249 6.70 -1.35 11.73
N MET A 250 5.79 -0.99 10.83
CA MET A 250 4.35 -1.14 11.02
C MET A 250 3.62 -0.93 9.69
N VAL A 251 2.47 -1.56 9.54
CA VAL A 251 1.53 -1.25 8.47
C VAL A 251 0.15 -0.89 9.02
N CYS A 252 -0.56 0.00 8.31
CA CYS A 252 -1.91 0.43 8.66
C CYS A 252 -2.81 0.34 7.43
N SER A 253 -3.93 -0.37 7.54
CA SER A 253 -4.90 -0.55 6.46
C SER A 253 -6.23 0.13 6.77
N MET A 254 -6.75 0.89 5.81
CA MET A 254 -8.09 1.46 5.86
C MET A 254 -8.94 0.81 4.78
N GLY A 255 -9.66 -0.27 5.13
CA GLY A 255 -10.53 -1.01 4.21
C GLY A 255 -9.77 -1.90 3.21
N GLY A 256 -8.73 -2.60 3.66
CA GLY A 256 -7.99 -3.57 2.86
C GLY A 256 -8.14 -5.02 3.36
N GLY A 257 -7.34 -5.91 2.80
CA GLY A 257 -7.24 -7.32 3.14
C GLY A 257 -5.98 -7.94 2.53
N ILE A 258 -5.87 -9.26 2.56
CA ILE A 258 -4.77 -10.01 1.93
C ILE A 258 -5.33 -11.13 1.05
N GLY A 259 -4.51 -11.59 0.09
CA GLY A 259 -4.90 -12.63 -0.85
C GLY A 259 -5.17 -13.98 -0.19
N ASP A 260 -4.46 -14.30 0.86
CA ASP A 260 -4.66 -15.53 1.65
C ASP A 260 -4.21 -15.33 3.10
N LEU A 261 -4.98 -15.86 4.04
CA LEU A 261 -4.64 -15.73 5.45
C LEU A 261 -3.36 -16.48 5.83
N SER A 262 -2.94 -17.49 5.04
CA SER A 262 -1.69 -18.22 5.27
C SER A 262 -0.44 -17.35 5.08
N TRP A 263 -0.53 -16.26 4.31
CA TRP A 263 0.57 -15.33 4.13
C TRP A 263 1.04 -14.67 5.43
N LEU A 264 0.11 -14.49 6.38
CA LEU A 264 0.40 -13.89 7.67
C LEU A 264 1.04 -14.91 8.61
N GLU A 265 2.26 -14.65 9.06
CA GLU A 265 3.07 -15.53 9.90
C GLU A 265 3.51 -14.86 11.22
N ALA A 266 3.99 -15.69 12.15
CA ALA A 266 4.55 -15.15 13.38
C ALA A 266 5.90 -14.46 13.11
N GLY A 267 6.01 -13.20 13.55
CA GLY A 267 7.19 -12.38 13.31
C GLY A 267 6.99 -11.32 12.23
N ASP A 268 5.86 -11.33 11.51
CA ASP A 268 5.50 -10.21 10.64
C ASP A 268 5.37 -8.92 11.44
N VAL A 269 5.58 -7.79 10.75
CA VAL A 269 5.53 -6.48 11.38
C VAL A 269 4.16 -6.20 12.01
N PRO A 270 4.11 -5.43 13.12
CA PRO A 270 2.86 -5.00 13.72
C PRO A 270 1.94 -4.34 12.69
N MET A 271 0.65 -4.63 12.79
CA MET A 271 -0.32 -4.11 11.85
C MET A 271 -1.61 -3.65 12.55
N CYS A 272 -2.23 -2.61 12.00
CA CYS A 272 -3.55 -2.18 12.43
C CYS A 272 -4.48 -1.96 11.24
N ALA A 273 -5.77 -2.05 11.47
CA ALA A 273 -6.77 -1.79 10.45
C ALA A 273 -7.97 -1.00 10.98
N VAL A 274 -8.52 -0.16 10.10
CA VAL A 274 -9.83 0.47 10.28
C VAL A 274 -10.70 -0.01 9.11
N HIS A 275 -11.81 -0.68 9.40
CA HIS A 275 -12.65 -1.25 8.36
C HIS A 275 -14.14 -1.20 8.75
N CYS A 276 -14.99 -0.83 7.80
CA CYS A 276 -16.43 -0.85 7.99
C CYS A 276 -16.95 -2.30 7.87
N PRO A 277 -17.64 -2.86 8.88
CA PRO A 277 -18.15 -4.23 8.80
C PRO A 277 -19.15 -4.48 7.65
N THR A 278 -19.72 -3.42 7.11
CA THR A 278 -20.68 -3.46 5.99
C THR A 278 -20.12 -2.80 4.73
N ASP A 279 -18.81 -2.82 4.54
CA ASP A 279 -18.16 -2.27 3.35
C ASP A 279 -18.69 -2.99 2.10
N PRO A 280 -19.23 -2.25 1.11
CA PRO A 280 -19.81 -2.87 -0.09
C PRO A 280 -18.75 -3.25 -1.14
N VAL A 281 -17.49 -2.87 -0.96
CA VAL A 281 -16.40 -3.04 -1.93
C VAL A 281 -15.33 -3.99 -1.42
N ALA A 282 -14.79 -3.69 -0.24
CA ALA A 282 -13.77 -4.50 0.41
C ALA A 282 -14.39 -5.39 1.48
N ILE A 283 -14.16 -6.69 1.40
CA ILE A 283 -14.71 -7.63 2.38
C ILE A 283 -14.12 -7.42 3.76
N TYR A 284 -14.95 -7.50 4.78
CA TYR A 284 -14.56 -7.34 6.17
C TYR A 284 -13.94 -8.62 6.77
N THR A 285 -14.56 -9.77 6.49
CA THR A 285 -14.09 -11.13 6.83
C THR A 285 -13.65 -11.86 5.58
N THR A 286 -13.26 -13.14 5.68
CA THR A 286 -12.90 -13.97 4.53
C THR A 286 -14.10 -14.24 3.64
N GLY A 287 -13.93 -14.08 2.32
CA GLY A 287 -15.01 -14.29 1.33
C GLY A 287 -14.61 -13.89 -0.09
N ASP A 288 -15.61 -13.71 -0.92
CA ASP A 288 -15.47 -13.40 -2.33
C ASP A 288 -15.35 -11.89 -2.57
N VAL A 289 -14.48 -11.51 -3.49
CA VAL A 289 -14.32 -10.11 -3.93
C VAL A 289 -14.95 -9.92 -5.29
N ALA A 290 -15.87 -8.95 -5.37
CA ALA A 290 -16.48 -8.52 -6.61
C ALA A 290 -16.24 -7.01 -6.81
N VAL A 291 -15.96 -6.62 -8.06
CA VAL A 291 -15.80 -5.21 -8.45
C VAL A 291 -16.99 -4.79 -9.29
N ALA A 292 -17.56 -3.62 -8.98
CA ALA A 292 -18.69 -3.07 -9.72
C ALA A 292 -18.34 -2.95 -11.22
N GLY A 293 -19.20 -3.50 -12.08
CA GLY A 293 -19.00 -3.52 -13.53
C GLY A 293 -18.12 -4.68 -14.05
N ALA A 294 -17.28 -5.28 -13.20
CA ALA A 294 -16.44 -6.45 -13.57
C ALA A 294 -16.99 -7.79 -13.02
N GLY A 295 -17.86 -7.74 -12.00
CA GLY A 295 -18.42 -8.94 -11.35
C GLY A 295 -17.47 -9.60 -10.37
N LEU A 296 -17.61 -10.91 -10.19
CA LEU A 296 -16.71 -11.71 -9.34
C LEU A 296 -15.29 -11.67 -9.89
N ILE A 297 -14.34 -11.37 -9.01
CA ILE A 297 -12.91 -11.27 -9.34
C ILE A 297 -12.15 -12.48 -8.80
N THR A 298 -12.33 -12.78 -7.52
CA THR A 298 -11.61 -13.87 -6.85
C THR A 298 -12.40 -14.31 -5.61
N THR A 299 -12.09 -15.49 -5.11
CA THR A 299 -12.73 -16.10 -3.95
C THR A 299 -11.75 -16.30 -2.81
N ASP A 300 -12.29 -16.50 -1.61
CA ASP A 300 -11.51 -16.87 -0.43
C ASP A 300 -10.37 -15.87 -0.10
N ILE A 301 -10.67 -14.60 -0.21
CA ILE A 301 -9.78 -13.50 0.16
C ILE A 301 -10.03 -13.13 1.62
N SER A 302 -8.98 -12.78 2.36
CA SER A 302 -9.09 -12.48 3.79
C SER A 302 -9.19 -10.98 4.06
N GLY A 303 -10.34 -10.57 4.62
CA GLY A 303 -10.59 -9.18 5.02
C GLY A 303 -9.87 -8.79 6.31
N SER A 304 -9.86 -7.49 6.60
CA SER A 304 -9.09 -6.92 7.72
C SER A 304 -9.42 -7.54 9.08
N TYR A 305 -10.67 -7.94 9.32
CA TYR A 305 -11.06 -8.56 10.60
C TYR A 305 -10.28 -9.85 10.86
N ASP A 306 -10.30 -10.78 9.90
CA ASP A 306 -9.62 -12.06 10.04
C ASP A 306 -8.10 -11.90 10.07
N VAL A 307 -7.58 -10.93 9.29
CA VAL A 307 -6.15 -10.58 9.32
C VAL A 307 -5.72 -10.08 10.69
N MET A 308 -6.46 -9.12 11.28
CA MET A 308 -6.13 -8.58 12.61
C MET A 308 -6.29 -9.64 13.70
N ALA A 309 -7.34 -10.46 13.65
CA ALA A 309 -7.54 -11.55 14.59
C ALA A 309 -6.37 -12.55 14.56
N LYS A 310 -5.88 -12.91 13.35
CA LYS A 310 -4.72 -13.79 13.20
C LYS A 310 -3.43 -13.11 13.66
N ALA A 311 -3.18 -11.84 13.34
CA ALA A 311 -2.01 -11.09 13.78
C ALA A 311 -1.92 -11.03 15.31
N ASN A 312 -3.06 -10.77 15.97
CA ASN A 312 -3.14 -10.80 17.44
C ASN A 312 -2.87 -12.21 18.01
N MET A 313 -3.44 -13.25 17.40
CA MET A 313 -3.21 -14.64 17.83
C MET A 313 -1.73 -15.06 17.69
N LEU A 314 -1.04 -14.58 16.67
CA LEU A 314 0.38 -14.84 16.42
C LEU A 314 1.33 -14.00 17.29
N GLY A 315 0.82 -13.00 18.02
CA GLY A 315 1.61 -12.09 18.85
C GLY A 315 2.29 -10.96 18.08
N ASN A 316 2.04 -10.81 16.78
CA ASN A 316 2.65 -9.77 15.96
C ASN A 316 2.27 -8.36 16.46
N ASN A 317 1.09 -8.22 17.06
CA ASN A 317 0.56 -6.96 17.57
C ASN A 317 0.78 -6.75 19.09
N ASP A 318 1.51 -7.62 19.77
CA ASP A 318 1.74 -7.51 21.22
C ASP A 318 2.35 -6.16 21.62
N VAL A 319 3.22 -5.60 20.76
CA VAL A 319 3.81 -4.27 20.97
C VAL A 319 2.76 -3.15 21.00
N LEU A 320 1.68 -3.29 20.27
CA LEU A 320 0.57 -2.32 20.25
C LEU A 320 -0.32 -2.47 21.49
N ALA A 321 -0.50 -3.71 21.98
CA ALA A 321 -1.34 -4.02 23.14
C ALA A 321 -0.77 -3.46 24.46
N ILE A 322 0.56 -3.32 24.57
CA ILE A 322 1.22 -2.81 25.77
C ILE A 322 1.33 -1.29 25.83
N VAL A 323 0.88 -0.58 24.79
CA VAL A 323 0.93 0.91 24.78
C VAL A 323 0.06 1.44 25.89
N ASN A 324 0.69 2.19 26.83
CA ASN A 324 -0.05 2.89 27.89
C ASN A 324 -0.70 4.16 27.31
N ALA A 325 -1.98 4.10 27.08
CA ALA A 325 -2.74 5.24 26.56
C ALA A 325 -2.75 6.46 27.50
N GLY A 326 -2.55 6.27 28.82
CA GLY A 326 -2.68 7.35 29.77
C GLY A 326 -4.04 8.05 29.65
N SER A 327 -4.03 9.33 29.26
CA SER A 327 -5.23 10.13 28.95
C SER A 327 -5.42 10.35 27.44
N ASP A 328 -4.65 9.71 26.57
CA ASP A 328 -4.78 9.85 25.13
C ASP A 328 -6.08 9.19 24.64
N VAL A 329 -7.02 10.03 24.19
CA VAL A 329 -8.35 9.59 23.74
C VAL A 329 -8.31 8.77 22.46
N TYR A 330 -7.30 8.93 21.62
CA TYR A 330 -7.16 8.18 20.37
C TYR A 330 -6.72 6.74 20.64
N THR A 331 -5.68 6.57 21.46
CA THR A 331 -5.21 5.23 21.86
C THR A 331 -6.27 4.50 22.69
N LEU A 332 -6.94 5.18 23.62
CA LEU A 332 -8.06 4.61 24.38
C LEU A 332 -9.21 4.18 23.47
N GLY A 333 -9.56 5.00 22.48
CA GLY A 333 -10.58 4.68 21.49
C GLY A 333 -10.20 3.47 20.63
N ALA A 334 -8.96 3.40 20.16
CA ALA A 334 -8.45 2.27 19.36
C ALA A 334 -8.44 0.97 20.19
N GLN A 335 -7.96 1.01 21.43
CA GLN A 335 -7.96 -0.15 22.33
C GLN A 335 -9.37 -0.65 22.66
N ALA A 336 -10.34 0.27 22.79
CA ALA A 336 -11.73 -0.08 23.03
C ALA A 336 -12.45 -0.66 21.80
N ALA A 337 -11.97 -0.35 20.60
CA ALA A 337 -12.53 -0.81 19.32
C ALA A 337 -11.80 -2.04 18.75
N SER A 338 -10.70 -2.49 19.37
CA SER A 338 -9.92 -3.62 18.90
C SER A 338 -10.69 -4.94 19.01
N VAL A 339 -10.46 -5.85 18.07
CA VAL A 339 -11.02 -7.21 18.01
C VAL A 339 -10.13 -8.21 18.76
#